data_164bc057d72c503f0c4df15e98957889
#
_entry.id   164bc057d72c503f0c4df15e98957889
#
_cell.length_a   1.000
_cell.length_b   1.000
_cell.length_c   1.000
_cell.angle_alpha   90.00
_cell.angle_beta   90.00
_cell.angle_gamma   90.00
#
_symmetry.space_group_name_H-M   'P 1'
#
loop_
_entity.id
_entity.type
_entity.pdbx_description
1 polymer ?
#
loop_
_entity_poly.entity_id
_entity_poly.type
_entity_poly.pdbx_seq_one_letter_code
_entity_poly.pdbx_strand_id
1 'polypeptide(L)'
;ASNGIVLSNIDVTLKLKDGKVRSKDIKGVLTETKDYGISEDFMKHFAPQYDTVRNFVSKKIGTFTESISTCPSFFGPSAFIDLIHTLQLDITGAEISFAAPLSFDAKINKGDVFVSDMFNLYKYENMLYMMTLSGKEIKDYLEMSYFMWTNRMKSPDDHLLWFKEKRREGAEDRASFQNFSFNFDSASGIIYTVDVTKPQGEKITIISMADGSPFLMDKIYKVALNSYRGNGGGELLTKGSGIPQEKLKERIIFSTDKDLRFYLMNYIEK
;
A
#
# COMPACT_ATOMS: atom_id res chain seq x y z
N ALA A 1 2.76 19.58 -5.01
CA ALA A 1 2.62 18.77 -6.23
C ALA A 1 3.55 17.55 -6.15
N SER A 2 3.02 16.36 -6.31
CA SER A 2 3.81 15.13 -6.34
C SER A 2 4.44 14.95 -7.72
N ASN A 3 5.62 14.30 -7.74
CA ASN A 3 6.34 13.90 -8.97
C ASN A 3 6.77 15.05 -9.89
N GLY A 4 6.81 16.29 -9.39
CA GLY A 4 7.23 17.44 -10.20
C GLY A 4 6.29 17.78 -11.37
N ILE A 5 5.05 17.30 -11.38
CA ILE A 5 4.09 17.53 -12.48
C ILE A 5 3.62 18.99 -12.51
N VAL A 6 3.47 19.60 -11.34
CA VAL A 6 3.03 20.99 -11.19
C VAL A 6 3.95 21.72 -10.22
N LEU A 7 4.37 22.91 -10.58
CA LEU A 7 5.04 23.86 -9.70
C LEU A 7 4.04 24.91 -9.20
N SER A 8 4.12 25.24 -7.91
CA SER A 8 3.39 26.37 -7.33
C SER A 8 4.35 27.54 -7.21
N ASN A 9 4.10 28.62 -7.93
CA ASN A 9 4.81 29.88 -7.77
C ASN A 9 3.95 30.83 -6.93
N ILE A 10 4.50 31.33 -5.82
CA ILE A 10 3.77 32.17 -4.88
C ILE A 10 4.56 33.45 -4.66
N ASP A 11 3.99 34.57 -5.11
CA ASP A 11 4.50 35.92 -4.88
C ASP A 11 3.84 36.50 -3.63
N VAL A 12 4.68 36.97 -2.68
CA VAL A 12 4.21 37.61 -1.45
C VAL A 12 4.76 39.00 -1.39
N THR A 13 3.87 40.00 -1.52
CA THR A 13 4.21 41.42 -1.38
C THR A 13 3.80 41.92 -0.01
N LEU A 14 4.75 42.41 0.77
CA LEU A 14 4.50 42.99 2.08
C LEU A 14 4.65 44.51 2.05
N LYS A 15 3.66 45.24 2.58
CA LYS A 15 3.79 46.69 2.89
C LYS A 15 4.12 46.81 4.38
N LEU A 16 5.25 47.45 4.66
CA LEU A 16 5.72 47.70 6.04
C LEU A 16 5.46 49.19 6.40
N LYS A 17 5.09 49.42 7.66
CA LYS A 17 5.08 50.74 8.28
C LYS A 17 5.61 50.57 9.71
N ASP A 18 6.59 51.40 10.06
CA ASP A 18 7.23 51.37 11.37
C ASP A 18 7.75 49.97 11.76
N GLY A 19 8.35 49.23 10.80
CA GLY A 19 8.85 47.85 10.97
C GLY A 19 7.78 46.76 11.11
N LYS A 20 6.50 47.11 11.02
CA LYS A 20 5.39 46.17 11.14
C LYS A 20 4.68 45.98 9.80
N VAL A 21 4.27 44.76 9.49
CA VAL A 21 3.48 44.43 8.31
C VAL A 21 2.10 45.08 8.44
N ARG A 22 1.76 45.96 7.52
CA ARG A 22 0.46 46.63 7.43
C ARG A 22 -0.52 45.95 6.47
N SER A 23 0.00 45.42 5.38
CA SER A 23 -0.76 44.60 4.46
C SER A 23 0.13 43.63 3.77
N LYS A 24 -0.45 42.53 3.32
CA LYS A 24 0.19 41.52 2.45
C LYS A 24 -0.73 41.24 1.26
N ASP A 25 -0.14 41.14 0.08
CA ASP A 25 -0.78 40.64 -1.12
C ASP A 25 -0.11 39.34 -1.51
N ILE A 26 -0.90 38.31 -1.76
CA ILE A 26 -0.41 36.97 -2.08
C ILE A 26 -1.03 36.54 -3.39
N LYS A 27 -0.19 36.25 -4.38
CA LYS A 27 -0.60 35.74 -5.69
C LYS A 27 0.03 34.36 -5.88
N GLY A 28 -0.78 33.39 -6.29
CA GLY A 28 -0.33 32.04 -6.60
C GLY A 28 -0.64 31.65 -8.03
N VAL A 29 0.32 31.07 -8.73
CA VAL A 29 0.16 30.50 -10.05
C VAL A 29 0.60 29.05 -10.04
N LEU A 30 -0.20 28.18 -10.65
CA LEU A 30 0.18 26.79 -10.90
C LEU A 30 0.73 26.68 -12.33
N THR A 31 1.91 26.11 -12.45
CA THR A 31 2.60 25.93 -13.72
C THR A 31 2.81 24.43 -13.95
N GLU A 32 2.30 23.89 -15.06
CA GLU A 32 2.52 22.51 -15.44
C GLU A 32 3.93 22.34 -16.06
N THR A 33 4.71 21.39 -15.52
CA THR A 33 6.10 21.20 -15.96
C THR A 33 6.21 20.60 -17.37
N LYS A 34 5.16 19.92 -17.84
CA LYS A 34 5.11 19.37 -19.22
C LYS A 34 5.25 20.43 -20.32
N ASP A 35 4.92 21.69 -20.00
CA ASP A 35 4.95 22.81 -20.95
C ASP A 35 6.37 23.40 -21.13
N TYR A 36 7.34 22.89 -20.38
CA TYR A 36 8.73 23.34 -20.42
C TYR A 36 9.65 22.26 -20.99
N GLY A 37 10.61 22.68 -21.80
CA GLY A 37 11.68 21.81 -22.26
C GLY A 37 12.61 21.39 -21.14
N ILE A 38 13.36 20.32 -21.37
CA ILE A 38 14.39 19.86 -20.43
C ILE A 38 15.54 20.87 -20.45
N SER A 39 15.99 21.32 -19.26
CA SER A 39 17.16 22.17 -19.12
C SER A 39 18.42 21.37 -19.45
N GLU A 40 19.15 21.79 -20.48
CA GLU A 40 20.40 21.16 -20.90
C GLU A 40 21.48 21.24 -19.81
N ASP A 41 21.60 22.39 -19.13
CA ASP A 41 22.56 22.57 -18.03
C ASP A 41 22.24 21.67 -16.85
N PHE A 42 20.97 21.52 -16.50
CA PHE A 42 20.53 20.59 -15.48
C PHE A 42 20.88 19.14 -15.84
N MET A 43 20.56 18.73 -17.06
CA MET A 43 20.88 17.36 -17.54
C MET A 43 22.38 17.12 -17.58
N LYS A 44 23.18 18.07 -18.04
CA LYS A 44 24.63 17.96 -18.04
C LYS A 44 25.19 17.80 -16.63
N HIS A 45 24.66 18.52 -15.66
CA HIS A 45 25.09 18.45 -14.27
C HIS A 45 24.73 17.12 -13.61
N PHE A 46 23.52 16.60 -13.86
CA PHE A 46 23.01 15.38 -13.23
C PHE A 46 23.15 14.11 -14.08
N ALA A 47 23.71 14.18 -15.28
CA ALA A 47 23.88 13.02 -16.16
C ALA A 47 24.58 11.84 -15.47
N PRO A 48 25.67 12.00 -14.70
CA PRO A 48 26.32 10.86 -14.05
C PRO A 48 25.41 10.13 -13.05
N GLN A 49 24.62 10.89 -12.26
CA GLN A 49 23.69 10.32 -11.31
C GLN A 49 22.52 9.64 -12.02
N TYR A 50 21.99 10.27 -13.07
CA TYR A 50 20.92 9.71 -13.89
C TYR A 50 21.35 8.39 -14.54
N ASP A 51 22.54 8.34 -15.14
CA ASP A 51 23.06 7.13 -15.77
C ASP A 51 23.31 6.02 -14.74
N THR A 52 23.80 6.36 -13.56
CA THR A 52 23.97 5.39 -12.46
C THR A 52 22.64 4.76 -12.07
N VAL A 53 21.60 5.58 -11.84
CA VAL A 53 20.26 5.10 -11.50
C VAL A 53 19.67 4.28 -12.65
N ARG A 54 19.77 4.77 -13.88
CA ARG A 54 19.27 4.09 -15.07
C ARG A 54 19.90 2.70 -15.23
N ASN A 55 21.22 2.60 -15.10
CA ASN A 55 21.93 1.33 -15.19
C ASN A 55 21.49 0.36 -14.09
N PHE A 56 21.31 0.85 -12.87
CA PHE A 56 20.83 0.03 -11.76
C PHE A 56 19.40 -0.49 -11.98
N VAL A 57 18.47 0.38 -12.36
CA VAL A 57 17.06 -0.03 -12.53
C VAL A 57 16.82 -0.89 -13.76
N SER A 58 17.76 -0.85 -14.74
CA SER A 58 17.73 -1.70 -15.95
C SER A 58 18.32 -3.09 -15.73
N LYS A 59 18.86 -3.40 -14.55
CA LYS A 59 19.42 -4.72 -14.25
C LYS A 59 18.28 -5.75 -14.28
N LYS A 60 18.45 -6.80 -15.10
CA LYS A 60 17.59 -7.97 -15.09
C LYS A 60 17.81 -8.75 -13.79
N ILE A 61 16.72 -9.14 -13.12
CA ILE A 61 16.73 -9.87 -11.84
C ILE A 61 16.03 -11.23 -11.91
N GLY A 62 15.31 -11.51 -13.01
CA GLY A 62 14.63 -12.79 -13.16
C GLY A 62 13.81 -12.86 -14.43
N THR A 63 12.94 -13.86 -14.50
CA THR A 63 12.00 -14.07 -15.60
C THR A 63 10.68 -14.60 -15.05
N PHE A 64 9.56 -13.98 -15.42
CA PHE A 64 8.24 -14.50 -15.11
C PHE A 64 7.71 -15.34 -16.25
N THR A 65 7.20 -16.52 -15.92
CA THR A 65 6.57 -17.43 -16.88
C THR A 65 5.16 -17.00 -17.27
N GLU A 66 4.50 -16.21 -16.41
CA GLU A 66 3.18 -15.63 -16.62
C GLU A 66 3.17 -14.16 -16.18
N SER A 67 2.26 -13.37 -16.76
CA SER A 67 2.04 -11.99 -16.31
C SER A 67 1.31 -11.98 -14.98
N ILE A 68 1.72 -11.09 -14.07
CA ILE A 68 1.02 -10.86 -12.80
C ILE A 68 0.50 -9.43 -12.74
N SER A 69 -0.65 -9.22 -12.09
CA SER A 69 -1.23 -7.90 -11.91
C SER A 69 -1.95 -7.77 -10.57
N THR A 70 -2.11 -6.53 -10.13
CA THR A 70 -2.78 -6.21 -8.85
C THR A 70 -4.29 -6.34 -8.92
N CYS A 71 -4.91 -6.11 -10.08
CA CYS A 71 -6.37 -6.09 -10.23
C CYS A 71 -7.08 -7.34 -9.65
N PRO A 72 -6.67 -8.58 -9.95
CA PRO A 72 -7.30 -9.76 -9.36
C PRO A 72 -7.28 -9.80 -7.83
N SER A 73 -6.25 -9.20 -7.21
CA SER A 73 -6.12 -9.16 -5.74
C SER A 73 -7.26 -8.39 -5.04
N PHE A 74 -8.01 -7.59 -5.78
CA PHE A 74 -9.19 -6.89 -5.23
C PHE A 74 -10.41 -7.80 -5.11
N PHE A 75 -10.39 -8.97 -5.74
CA PHE A 75 -11.51 -9.90 -5.82
C PHE A 75 -11.21 -11.25 -5.15
N GLY A 76 -9.98 -11.46 -4.68
CA GLY A 76 -9.58 -12.69 -4.01
C GLY A 76 -8.08 -12.96 -4.11
N PRO A 77 -7.64 -14.19 -3.78
CA PRO A 77 -6.26 -14.62 -3.93
C PRO A 77 -5.77 -14.44 -5.36
N SER A 78 -4.52 -14.04 -5.53
CA SER A 78 -3.91 -13.85 -6.85
C SER A 78 -2.40 -13.95 -6.76
N ALA A 79 -1.74 -14.28 -7.88
CA ALA A 79 -0.29 -14.44 -7.92
C ALA A 79 0.47 -13.20 -7.40
N PHE A 80 -0.08 -11.99 -7.58
CA PHE A 80 0.54 -10.77 -7.05
C PHE A 80 0.52 -10.73 -5.53
N ILE A 81 -0.67 -10.86 -4.92
CA ILE A 81 -0.77 -10.72 -3.45
C ILE A 81 -0.17 -11.93 -2.74
N ASP A 82 -0.23 -13.11 -3.34
CA ASP A 82 0.36 -14.34 -2.80
C ASP A 82 1.88 -14.26 -2.79
N LEU A 83 2.50 -13.64 -3.82
CA LEU A 83 3.94 -13.35 -3.82
C LEU A 83 4.35 -12.49 -2.62
N ILE A 84 3.59 -11.43 -2.32
CA ILE A 84 3.87 -10.55 -1.18
C ILE A 84 3.68 -11.29 0.15
N HIS A 85 2.58 -12.03 0.30
CA HIS A 85 2.33 -12.82 1.52
C HIS A 85 3.42 -13.87 1.75
N THR A 86 3.79 -14.64 0.72
CA THR A 86 4.83 -15.66 0.80
C THR A 86 6.15 -15.04 1.22
N LEU A 87 6.56 -13.94 0.57
CA LEU A 87 7.77 -13.23 0.93
C LEU A 87 7.77 -12.77 2.41
N GLN A 88 6.66 -12.20 2.87
CA GLN A 88 6.53 -11.73 4.25
C GLN A 88 6.66 -12.87 5.27
N LEU A 89 6.01 -14.00 4.99
CA LEU A 89 6.06 -15.19 5.83
C LEU A 89 7.46 -15.82 5.85
N ASP A 90 8.11 -15.95 4.68
CA ASP A 90 9.45 -16.53 4.56
C ASP A 90 10.52 -15.70 5.30
N ILE A 91 10.42 -14.37 5.23
CA ILE A 91 11.38 -13.49 5.92
C ILE A 91 11.19 -13.51 7.43
N THR A 92 9.94 -13.50 7.90
CA THR A 92 9.64 -13.29 9.32
C THR A 92 9.46 -14.58 10.10
N GLY A 93 9.08 -15.67 9.44
CA GLY A 93 8.61 -16.89 10.11
C GLY A 93 7.31 -16.65 10.90
N ALA A 94 6.52 -15.64 10.55
CA ALA A 94 5.24 -15.36 11.16
C ALA A 94 4.19 -16.41 10.79
N GLU A 95 3.16 -16.56 11.64
CA GLU A 95 2.05 -17.50 11.40
C GLU A 95 1.04 -16.92 10.38
N ILE A 96 0.92 -15.59 10.33
CA ILE A 96 -0.07 -14.87 9.52
C ILE A 96 0.61 -13.67 8.85
N SER A 97 0.16 -13.31 7.66
CA SER A 97 0.64 -12.15 6.91
C SER A 97 -0.53 -11.25 6.49
N PHE A 98 -0.39 -9.94 6.67
CA PHE A 98 -1.31 -8.94 6.11
C PHE A 98 -0.63 -8.16 5.00
N ALA A 99 -1.31 -8.00 3.87
CA ALA A 99 -0.83 -7.22 2.73
C ALA A 99 -1.96 -6.64 1.89
N ALA A 100 -1.71 -5.46 1.30
CA ALA A 100 -2.62 -4.79 0.37
C ALA A 100 -2.04 -4.79 -1.05
N PRO A 101 -2.88 -4.80 -2.10
CA PRO A 101 -2.43 -4.73 -3.50
C PRO A 101 -1.86 -3.37 -3.92
N LEU A 102 -1.85 -2.36 -3.07
CA LEU A 102 -1.26 -1.01 -3.16
C LEU A 102 -1.74 -0.15 -4.34
N SER A 103 -1.88 -0.68 -5.53
CA SER A 103 -2.42 -0.02 -6.72
C SER A 103 -3.40 -0.94 -7.44
N PHE A 104 -4.31 -0.36 -8.25
CA PHE A 104 -5.33 -1.14 -8.94
C PHE A 104 -4.82 -1.75 -10.25
N ASP A 105 -3.92 -1.08 -10.93
CA ASP A 105 -3.55 -1.32 -12.33
C ASP A 105 -2.07 -1.69 -12.56
N ALA A 106 -1.32 -1.98 -11.49
CA ALA A 106 0.05 -2.41 -11.65
C ALA A 106 0.11 -3.80 -12.29
N LYS A 107 1.03 -3.95 -13.24
CA LYS A 107 1.24 -5.19 -13.99
C LYS A 107 2.72 -5.40 -14.28
N ILE A 108 3.17 -6.65 -14.17
CA ILE A 108 4.43 -7.11 -14.74
C ILE A 108 4.09 -8.15 -15.79
N ASN A 109 4.62 -7.94 -17.00
CA ASN A 109 4.38 -8.87 -18.09
C ASN A 109 5.26 -10.12 -17.94
N LYS A 110 4.79 -11.21 -18.53
CA LYS A 110 5.60 -12.41 -18.81
C LYS A 110 6.88 -12.01 -19.54
N GLY A 111 7.98 -12.63 -19.18
CA GLY A 111 9.30 -12.36 -19.76
C GLY A 111 10.30 -11.85 -18.71
N ASP A 112 11.29 -11.12 -19.17
CA ASP A 112 12.36 -10.58 -18.32
C ASP A 112 11.81 -9.57 -17.31
N VAL A 113 12.27 -9.71 -16.07
CA VAL A 113 11.95 -8.84 -14.94
C VAL A 113 13.17 -8.02 -14.55
N PHE A 114 12.97 -6.73 -14.38
CA PHE A 114 14.03 -5.77 -14.08
C PHE A 114 13.82 -5.15 -12.69
N VAL A 115 14.87 -4.54 -12.15
CA VAL A 115 14.80 -3.80 -10.89
C VAL A 115 13.68 -2.74 -10.94
N SER A 116 13.49 -2.06 -12.09
CA SER A 116 12.43 -1.08 -12.30
C SER A 116 11.02 -1.64 -12.04
N ASP A 117 10.79 -2.94 -12.31
CA ASP A 117 9.48 -3.57 -12.11
C ASP A 117 9.11 -3.69 -10.64
N MET A 118 10.11 -3.70 -9.74
CA MET A 118 9.88 -3.74 -8.31
C MET A 118 9.18 -2.50 -7.78
N PHE A 119 9.34 -1.35 -8.43
CA PHE A 119 8.63 -0.12 -8.09
C PHE A 119 7.15 -0.18 -8.49
N ASN A 120 6.80 -1.00 -9.48
CA ASN A 120 5.42 -1.30 -9.84
C ASN A 120 4.79 -2.30 -8.88
N LEU A 121 5.54 -3.34 -8.45
CA LEU A 121 5.06 -4.34 -7.51
C LEU A 121 4.88 -3.75 -6.10
N TYR A 122 5.90 -3.05 -5.60
CA TYR A 122 5.86 -2.50 -4.26
C TYR A 122 6.28 -1.02 -4.25
N LYS A 123 5.29 -0.14 -4.32
CA LYS A 123 5.46 1.30 -4.54
C LYS A 123 6.12 2.04 -3.38
N TYR A 124 5.95 1.57 -2.13
CA TYR A 124 6.33 2.30 -0.93
C TYR A 124 7.60 1.75 -0.28
N GLU A 125 8.35 2.62 0.40
CA GLU A 125 9.55 2.25 1.17
C GLU A 125 9.14 1.85 2.59
N ASN A 126 8.56 0.66 2.73
CA ASN A 126 8.16 0.12 4.02
C ASN A 126 9.12 -0.99 4.46
N MET A 127 9.56 -0.93 5.71
CA MET A 127 10.16 -2.09 6.38
C MET A 127 9.08 -3.15 6.61
N LEU A 128 9.50 -4.38 6.81
CA LEU A 128 8.63 -5.46 7.23
C LEU A 128 8.73 -5.60 8.75
N TYR A 129 7.59 -5.60 9.42
CA TYR A 129 7.46 -5.85 10.86
C TYR A 129 6.84 -7.22 11.10
N MET A 130 7.19 -7.83 12.23
CA MET A 130 6.43 -8.89 12.85
C MET A 130 5.89 -8.39 14.18
N MET A 131 4.58 -8.49 14.37
CA MET A 131 3.88 -8.03 15.57
C MET A 131 3.13 -9.19 16.24
N THR A 132 2.83 -9.03 17.53
CA THR A 132 1.96 -9.95 18.26
C THR A 132 0.54 -9.39 18.31
N LEU A 133 -0.43 -10.18 17.81
CA LEU A 133 -1.85 -9.86 17.83
C LEU A 133 -2.66 -11.05 18.35
N SER A 134 -3.72 -10.78 19.12
CA SER A 134 -4.68 -11.83 19.48
C SER A 134 -5.55 -12.21 18.28
N GLY A 135 -6.15 -13.40 18.32
CA GLY A 135 -7.09 -13.83 17.28
C GLY A 135 -8.27 -12.84 17.12
N LYS A 136 -8.73 -12.26 18.22
CA LYS A 136 -9.76 -11.22 18.17
C LYS A 136 -9.26 -9.97 17.44
N GLU A 137 -8.07 -9.48 17.76
CA GLU A 137 -7.46 -8.31 17.07
C GLU A 137 -7.28 -8.57 15.57
N ILE A 138 -6.90 -9.80 15.17
CA ILE A 138 -6.77 -10.22 13.77
C ILE A 138 -8.14 -10.18 13.06
N LYS A 139 -9.18 -10.74 13.68
CA LYS A 139 -10.53 -10.70 13.11
C LYS A 139 -11.01 -9.25 12.96
N ASP A 140 -10.86 -8.44 13.98
CA ASP A 140 -11.31 -7.05 13.99
C ASP A 140 -10.54 -6.20 12.94
N TYR A 141 -9.24 -6.48 12.76
CA TYR A 141 -8.43 -5.90 11.70
C TYR A 141 -9.01 -6.17 10.30
N LEU A 142 -9.32 -7.45 10.04
CA LEU A 142 -9.90 -7.85 8.74
C LEU A 142 -11.31 -7.27 8.55
N GLU A 143 -12.13 -7.24 9.60
CA GLU A 143 -13.44 -6.58 9.56
C GLU A 143 -13.33 -5.12 9.12
N MET A 144 -12.36 -4.36 9.67
CA MET A 144 -12.14 -2.97 9.29
C MET A 144 -11.59 -2.85 7.87
N SER A 145 -10.65 -3.74 7.48
CA SER A 145 -10.11 -3.75 6.12
C SER A 145 -11.21 -3.96 5.08
N TYR A 146 -11.99 -5.01 5.23
CA TYR A 146 -13.06 -5.33 4.29
C TYR A 146 -14.26 -4.39 4.39
N PHE A 147 -14.48 -3.73 5.53
CA PHE A 147 -15.43 -2.63 5.62
C PHE A 147 -15.04 -1.46 4.73
N MET A 148 -13.75 -1.10 4.69
CA MET A 148 -13.28 0.00 3.83
C MET A 148 -13.20 -0.39 2.35
N TRP A 149 -13.05 -1.65 2.06
CA TRP A 149 -12.80 -2.20 0.73
C TRP A 149 -14.08 -2.53 -0.02
N THR A 150 -14.97 -3.31 0.61
CA THR A 150 -16.15 -3.87 -0.04
C THR A 150 -17.41 -3.07 0.25
N ASN A 151 -18.25 -2.96 -0.77
CA ASN A 151 -19.62 -2.50 -0.58
C ASN A 151 -20.39 -3.49 0.32
N ARG A 152 -21.44 -3.02 0.97
CA ARG A 152 -22.44 -3.91 1.56
C ARG A 152 -23.48 -4.24 0.50
N MET A 153 -23.30 -5.39 -0.16
CA MET A 153 -24.20 -5.82 -1.24
C MET A 153 -25.57 -6.21 -0.71
N LYS A 154 -26.61 -5.69 -1.34
CA LYS A 154 -28.02 -6.01 -1.08
C LYS A 154 -28.63 -6.82 -2.21
N SER A 155 -27.97 -6.82 -3.38
CA SER A 155 -28.34 -7.51 -4.59
C SER A 155 -27.10 -8.08 -5.27
N PRO A 156 -27.20 -9.20 -6.02
CA PRO A 156 -26.11 -9.70 -6.87
C PRO A 156 -25.63 -8.70 -7.93
N ASP A 157 -26.46 -7.72 -8.28
CA ASP A 157 -26.15 -6.69 -9.27
C ASP A 157 -25.36 -5.51 -8.68
N ASP A 158 -25.22 -5.46 -7.36
CA ASP A 158 -24.42 -4.40 -6.69
C ASP A 158 -22.93 -4.58 -6.96
N HIS A 159 -22.19 -3.49 -7.06
CA HIS A 159 -20.74 -3.54 -7.14
C HIS A 159 -20.13 -4.12 -5.85
N LEU A 160 -19.22 -5.08 -6.01
CA LEU A 160 -18.48 -5.65 -4.89
C LEU A 160 -17.59 -4.60 -4.22
N LEU A 161 -16.88 -3.81 -5.01
CA LEU A 161 -15.95 -2.79 -4.53
C LEU A 161 -16.73 -1.51 -4.18
N TRP A 162 -16.34 -0.86 -3.10
CA TRP A 162 -17.00 0.34 -2.64
C TRP A 162 -16.46 1.58 -3.34
N PHE A 163 -17.24 2.08 -4.29
CA PHE A 163 -16.93 3.28 -5.06
C PHE A 163 -17.66 4.51 -4.53
N LYS A 164 -17.11 5.70 -4.85
CA LYS A 164 -17.78 6.97 -4.65
C LYS A 164 -19.01 7.08 -5.57
N GLU A 165 -20.09 7.66 -5.07
CA GLU A 165 -21.30 7.88 -5.86
C GLU A 165 -21.06 8.74 -7.11
N LYS A 166 -20.22 9.77 -6.99
CA LYS A 166 -19.83 10.65 -8.10
C LYS A 166 -18.39 10.38 -8.48
N ARG A 167 -18.16 9.80 -9.64
CA ARG A 167 -16.86 9.72 -10.28
C ARG A 167 -16.50 11.10 -10.83
N ARG A 168 -15.28 11.54 -10.61
CA ARG A 168 -14.73 12.72 -11.25
C ARG A 168 -14.39 12.33 -12.69
N GLU A 169 -14.94 13.02 -13.69
CA GLU A 169 -14.64 12.78 -15.10
C GLU A 169 -13.12 12.87 -15.34
N GLY A 170 -12.55 11.86 -16.02
CA GLY A 170 -11.11 11.76 -16.28
C GLY A 170 -10.24 11.36 -15.07
N ALA A 171 -10.83 11.01 -13.92
CA ALA A 171 -10.06 10.52 -12.78
C ALA A 171 -9.59 9.07 -13.00
N GLU A 172 -8.35 8.77 -12.57
CA GLU A 172 -7.84 7.39 -12.50
C GLU A 172 -8.79 6.50 -11.67
N ASP A 173 -8.91 5.22 -12.02
CA ASP A 173 -9.82 4.28 -11.35
C ASP A 173 -9.62 4.20 -9.83
N ARG A 174 -8.37 4.28 -9.36
CA ARG A 174 -8.07 4.34 -7.92
C ARG A 174 -8.71 5.53 -7.20
N ALA A 175 -8.93 6.64 -7.89
CA ALA A 175 -9.60 7.83 -7.33
C ALA A 175 -11.11 7.65 -7.20
N SER A 176 -11.66 6.59 -7.83
CA SER A 176 -13.07 6.23 -7.75
C SER A 176 -13.42 5.42 -6.50
N PHE A 177 -12.45 4.79 -5.83
CA PHE A 177 -12.71 4.10 -4.56
C PHE A 177 -13.14 5.07 -3.46
N GLN A 178 -14.06 4.64 -2.62
CA GLN A 178 -14.48 5.40 -1.44
C GLN A 178 -13.31 5.62 -0.48
N ASN A 179 -12.51 4.58 -0.27
CA ASN A 179 -11.31 4.58 0.56
C ASN A 179 -10.07 4.29 -0.26
N PHE A 180 -8.89 4.55 0.28
CA PHE A 180 -7.64 4.29 -0.42
C PHE A 180 -7.33 2.79 -0.49
N SER A 181 -7.09 2.27 -1.70
CA SER A 181 -6.83 0.85 -1.96
C SER A 181 -5.61 0.29 -1.24
N PHE A 182 -4.64 1.12 -0.89
CA PHE A 182 -3.49 0.69 -0.08
C PHE A 182 -3.87 0.34 1.37
N ASN A 183 -5.13 0.52 1.77
CA ASN A 183 -5.69 0.08 3.05
C ASN A 183 -6.51 -1.22 2.93
N PHE A 184 -6.53 -1.87 1.79
CA PHE A 184 -7.32 -3.09 1.56
C PHE A 184 -6.48 -4.33 1.80
N ASP A 185 -6.12 -4.57 3.06
CA ASP A 185 -5.33 -5.73 3.44
C ASP A 185 -6.17 -7.00 3.43
N SER A 186 -5.64 -8.03 2.75
CA SER A 186 -6.05 -9.42 2.91
C SER A 186 -5.10 -10.14 3.86
N ALA A 187 -5.38 -11.41 4.17
CA ALA A 187 -4.57 -12.24 5.03
C ALA A 187 -4.14 -13.53 4.34
N SER A 188 -2.94 -14.00 4.68
CA SER A 188 -2.46 -15.36 4.44
C SER A 188 -2.05 -16.02 5.76
N GLY A 189 -1.99 -17.36 5.80
CA GLY A 189 -1.75 -18.12 7.03
C GLY A 189 -3.03 -18.55 7.75
N ILE A 190 -4.18 -18.05 7.32
CA ILE A 190 -5.51 -18.43 7.81
C ILE A 190 -6.46 -18.72 6.63
N ILE A 191 -7.47 -19.57 6.89
CA ILE A 191 -8.60 -19.80 5.98
C ILE A 191 -9.79 -19.02 6.52
N TYR A 192 -10.32 -18.11 5.72
CA TYR A 192 -11.46 -17.28 6.12
C TYR A 192 -12.39 -16.98 4.95
N THR A 193 -13.62 -16.61 5.25
CA THR A 193 -14.62 -16.14 4.28
C THR A 193 -15.03 -14.72 4.59
N VAL A 194 -15.44 -14.02 3.53
CA VAL A 194 -15.93 -12.64 3.59
C VAL A 194 -17.37 -12.61 3.07
N ASP A 195 -18.33 -12.40 3.96
CA ASP A 195 -19.74 -12.20 3.59
C ASP A 195 -20.01 -10.70 3.36
N VAL A 196 -20.00 -10.30 2.11
CA VAL A 196 -20.17 -8.90 1.69
C VAL A 196 -21.61 -8.38 1.90
N THR A 197 -22.57 -9.25 2.20
CA THR A 197 -23.96 -8.85 2.51
C THR A 197 -24.12 -8.35 3.96
N LYS A 198 -23.15 -8.70 4.82
CA LYS A 198 -23.18 -8.39 6.25
C LYS A 198 -22.68 -6.98 6.55
N PRO A 199 -23.09 -6.40 7.69
CA PRO A 199 -22.52 -5.16 8.19
C PRO A 199 -21.07 -5.37 8.67
N GLN A 200 -20.38 -4.28 8.97
CA GLN A 200 -19.07 -4.32 9.64
C GLN A 200 -19.18 -5.06 10.97
N GLY A 201 -18.18 -5.87 11.28
CA GLY A 201 -18.10 -6.71 12.48
C GLY A 201 -18.68 -8.13 12.30
N GLU A 202 -19.41 -8.36 11.20
CA GLU A 202 -20.04 -9.65 10.88
C GLU A 202 -19.63 -10.20 9.51
N LYS A 203 -18.74 -9.49 8.76
CA LYS A 203 -18.30 -9.89 7.41
C LYS A 203 -17.36 -11.08 7.44
N ILE A 204 -16.49 -11.17 8.44
CA ILE A 204 -15.37 -12.11 8.48
C ILE A 204 -15.68 -13.32 9.35
N THR A 205 -15.57 -14.50 8.75
CA THR A 205 -15.57 -15.79 9.47
C THR A 205 -14.22 -16.46 9.25
N ILE A 206 -13.41 -16.58 10.29
CA ILE A 206 -12.14 -17.32 10.26
C ILE A 206 -12.44 -18.78 10.57
N ILE A 207 -12.09 -19.68 9.64
CA ILE A 207 -12.43 -21.11 9.69
C ILE A 207 -11.33 -21.87 10.45
N SER A 208 -10.06 -21.62 10.07
CA SER A 208 -8.89 -22.33 10.64
C SER A 208 -7.60 -21.56 10.31
N MET A 209 -6.49 -22.01 10.86
CA MET A 209 -5.18 -21.73 10.32
C MET A 209 -5.02 -22.42 8.95
N ALA A 210 -4.04 -22.01 8.14
CA ALA A 210 -3.80 -22.57 6.80
C ALA A 210 -3.39 -24.05 6.84
N ASP A 211 -2.77 -24.50 7.93
CA ASP A 211 -2.40 -25.91 8.16
C ASP A 211 -3.56 -26.79 8.66
N GLY A 212 -4.75 -26.23 8.78
CA GLY A 212 -5.96 -26.90 9.28
C GLY A 212 -6.10 -26.90 10.81
N SER A 213 -5.12 -26.40 11.55
CA SER A 213 -5.24 -26.29 13.01
C SER A 213 -6.29 -25.23 13.41
N PRO A 214 -6.91 -25.34 14.62
CA PRO A 214 -7.93 -24.39 15.06
C PRO A 214 -7.37 -22.96 15.19
N PHE A 215 -8.11 -21.99 14.67
CA PHE A 215 -7.88 -20.59 14.98
C PHE A 215 -8.62 -20.21 16.27
N LEU A 216 -7.87 -19.67 17.24
CA LEU A 216 -8.39 -19.34 18.57
C LEU A 216 -8.39 -17.84 18.81
N MET A 217 -9.50 -17.25 19.22
CA MET A 217 -9.67 -15.80 19.39
C MET A 217 -8.76 -15.21 20.48
N ASP A 218 -8.47 -15.98 21.53
CA ASP A 218 -7.65 -15.52 22.66
C ASP A 218 -6.18 -15.85 22.52
N LYS A 219 -5.79 -16.67 21.51
CA LYS A 219 -4.37 -16.99 21.25
C LYS A 219 -3.67 -15.75 20.67
N ILE A 220 -2.42 -15.57 21.07
CA ILE A 220 -1.53 -14.57 20.48
C ILE A 220 -0.79 -15.21 19.30
N TYR A 221 -0.86 -14.56 18.15
CA TYR A 221 -0.23 -14.94 16.91
C TYR A 221 0.88 -13.97 16.53
N LYS A 222 1.89 -14.47 15.81
CA LYS A 222 2.90 -13.66 15.15
C LYS A 222 2.37 -13.27 13.76
N VAL A 223 2.27 -11.98 13.50
CA VAL A 223 1.69 -11.43 12.28
C VAL A 223 2.72 -10.57 11.56
N ALA A 224 2.98 -10.89 10.29
CA ALA A 224 3.81 -10.09 9.40
C ALA A 224 2.97 -9.00 8.72
N LEU A 225 3.47 -7.78 8.71
CA LEU A 225 2.84 -6.63 8.08
C LEU A 225 3.88 -5.51 7.83
N ASN A 226 3.58 -4.59 6.95
CA ASN A 226 4.50 -3.50 6.66
C ASN A 226 4.57 -2.45 7.78
N SER A 227 5.67 -1.68 7.83
CA SER A 227 5.89 -0.67 8.86
C SER A 227 4.85 0.46 8.87
N TYR A 228 4.23 0.78 7.73
CA TYR A 228 3.14 1.74 7.69
C TYR A 228 1.96 1.27 8.56
N ARG A 229 1.58 0.00 8.42
CA ARG A 229 0.54 -0.62 9.26
C ARG A 229 0.97 -0.70 10.72
N GLY A 230 2.16 -1.23 10.97
CA GLY A 230 2.68 -1.40 12.32
C GLY A 230 2.78 -0.10 13.12
N ASN A 231 2.92 1.03 12.43
CA ASN A 231 2.90 2.36 13.01
C ASN A 231 1.48 3.00 13.09
N GLY A 232 0.42 2.25 12.80
CA GLY A 232 -0.97 2.71 12.89
C GLY A 232 -1.54 3.30 11.61
N GLY A 233 -0.78 3.27 10.50
CA GLY A 233 -1.23 3.78 9.22
C GLY A 233 -2.48 3.07 8.70
N GLY A 234 -3.46 3.85 8.21
CA GLY A 234 -4.75 3.34 7.73
C GLY A 234 -5.70 2.87 8.82
N GLU A 235 -5.34 3.07 10.09
CA GLU A 235 -6.19 2.88 11.28
C GLU A 235 -6.70 1.44 11.50
N LEU A 236 -6.17 0.44 10.75
CA LEU A 236 -6.61 -0.96 10.88
C LEU A 236 -6.26 -1.56 12.25
N LEU A 237 -5.05 -1.26 12.77
CA LEU A 237 -4.64 -1.71 14.11
C LEU A 237 -5.29 -0.88 15.22
N THR A 238 -5.46 0.42 15.00
CA THR A 238 -5.96 1.32 16.04
C THR A 238 -7.49 1.29 16.12
N LYS A 239 -8.19 1.76 15.10
CA LYS A 239 -9.67 1.75 15.10
C LYS A 239 -10.25 0.38 14.81
N GLY A 240 -9.58 -0.41 13.96
CA GLY A 240 -10.01 -1.77 13.63
C GLY A 240 -9.83 -2.71 14.82
N SER A 241 -8.61 -3.02 15.19
CA SER A 241 -8.28 -3.95 16.28
C SER A 241 -8.41 -3.34 17.69
N GLY A 242 -8.65 -2.03 17.82
CA GLY A 242 -8.80 -1.37 19.10
C GLY A 242 -7.50 -1.20 19.90
N ILE A 243 -6.33 -1.32 19.27
CA ILE A 243 -5.03 -1.16 19.93
C ILE A 243 -4.70 0.32 20.05
N PRO A 244 -4.46 0.86 21.27
CA PRO A 244 -4.05 2.25 21.44
C PRO A 244 -2.76 2.56 20.65
N GLN A 245 -2.69 3.73 20.02
CA GLN A 245 -1.55 4.14 19.17
C GLN A 245 -0.21 4.02 19.89
N GLU A 246 -0.14 4.41 21.15
CA GLU A 246 1.04 4.36 22.00
C GLU A 246 1.49 2.93 22.34
N LYS A 247 0.60 1.94 22.19
CA LYS A 247 0.88 0.51 22.45
C LYS A 247 1.37 -0.25 21.23
N LEU A 248 1.27 0.30 20.03
CA LEU A 248 1.66 -0.40 18.80
C LEU A 248 3.13 -0.79 18.82
N LYS A 249 4.01 0.11 19.27
CA LYS A 249 5.46 -0.13 19.31
C LYS A 249 5.84 -1.31 20.21
N GLU A 250 5.12 -1.51 21.30
CA GLU A 250 5.33 -2.61 22.24
C GLU A 250 5.00 -3.98 21.65
N ARG A 251 4.17 -4.01 20.60
CA ARG A 251 3.75 -5.24 19.90
C ARG A 251 4.71 -5.66 18.78
N ILE A 252 5.66 -4.79 18.38
CA ILE A 252 6.66 -5.09 17.34
C ILE A 252 7.75 -5.95 17.96
N ILE A 253 7.91 -7.18 17.48
CA ILE A 253 8.91 -8.14 17.97
C ILE A 253 10.05 -8.37 16.97
N PHE A 254 9.89 -7.91 15.72
CA PHE A 254 10.92 -7.96 14.69
C PHE A 254 10.69 -6.82 13.67
N SER A 255 11.79 -6.32 13.11
CA SER A 255 11.81 -5.36 12.01
C SER A 255 12.99 -5.66 11.10
N THR A 256 12.75 -5.61 9.79
CA THR A 256 13.83 -5.70 8.81
C THR A 256 14.70 -4.45 8.80
N ASP A 257 15.92 -4.56 8.31
CA ASP A 257 16.88 -3.46 8.12
C ASP A 257 16.79 -2.81 6.74
N LYS A 258 16.12 -3.47 5.78
CA LYS A 258 15.85 -3.00 4.41
C LYS A 258 14.35 -2.98 4.15
N ASP A 259 13.96 -2.23 3.13
CA ASP A 259 12.56 -2.17 2.70
C ASP A 259 12.12 -3.47 1.97
N LEU A 260 10.81 -3.62 1.83
CA LEU A 260 10.21 -4.79 1.18
C LEU A 260 10.62 -4.95 -0.29
N ARG A 261 10.92 -3.86 -1.02
CA ARG A 261 11.42 -3.96 -2.41
C ARG A 261 12.78 -4.63 -2.48
N PHE A 262 13.68 -4.32 -1.55
CA PHE A 262 14.98 -4.98 -1.47
C PHE A 262 14.84 -6.50 -1.32
N TYR A 263 13.96 -6.93 -0.43
CA TYR A 263 13.73 -8.36 -0.23
C TYR A 263 13.01 -9.00 -1.41
N LEU A 264 12.06 -8.30 -2.03
CA LEU A 264 11.35 -8.76 -3.22
C LEU A 264 12.30 -8.95 -4.42
N MET A 265 13.21 -7.99 -4.63
CA MET A 265 14.26 -8.09 -5.64
C MET A 265 15.13 -9.33 -5.42
N ASN A 266 15.65 -9.54 -4.21
CA ASN A 266 16.48 -10.68 -3.87
C ASN A 266 15.73 -12.01 -3.94
N TYR A 267 14.41 -12.01 -3.70
CA TYR A 267 13.57 -13.21 -3.78
C TYR A 267 13.38 -13.65 -5.24
N ILE A 268 13.24 -12.70 -6.15
CA ILE A 268 13.08 -12.98 -7.58
C ILE A 268 14.43 -13.33 -8.24
N GLU A 269 15.54 -12.82 -7.72
CA GLU A 269 16.90 -13.06 -8.23
C GLU A 269 17.43 -14.47 -7.89
N LYS A 270 16.82 -15.17 -6.90
CA LYS A 270 17.14 -16.57 -6.53
C LYS A 270 16.57 -17.58 -7.51
#